data_c9728d603f1a80afa99cdb1f6c4dc346
#
_entry.id   c9728d603f1a80afa99cdb1f6c4dc346
#
_cell.length_a   1.000
_cell.length_b   1.000
_cell.length_c   1.000
_cell.angle_alpha   90.00
_cell.angle_beta   90.00
_cell.angle_gamma   90.00
#
_symmetry.space_group_name_H-M   'P 1'
#
loop_
_entity.id
_entity.type
_entity.pdbx_description
1 polymer ?
#
loop_
_entity_poly.entity_id
_entity_poly.type
_entity_poly.pdbx_seq_one_letter_code
_entity_poly.pdbx_strand_id
1 'polypeptide(L)'
;AVEPISNAIKHGLIPLLHGDVAFDKTIGGTIISTEMILSFLAHSLPPKKVLLAGIAPGVLKEHPDGSVIPEITPTTFASHTAYTSISDAPDVTGGMKAKVAEMLSLVQNTPAATAHIFSAETEGALARAIDGTESTGTIIRADHQKTAV
;
A
#
# COMPACT_ATOMS: atom_id res chain seq x y z
N ALA A 1 4.02 -8.65 -19.05
CA ALA A 1 4.78 -8.51 -17.78
C ALA A 1 4.28 -9.46 -16.70
N VAL A 2 2.99 -9.81 -16.63
CA VAL A 2 2.41 -10.68 -15.58
C VAL A 2 2.85 -12.14 -15.71
N GLU A 3 2.94 -12.66 -16.92
CA GLU A 3 3.25 -14.07 -17.17
C GLU A 3 4.60 -14.54 -16.57
N PRO A 4 5.73 -13.85 -16.74
CA PRO A 4 6.99 -14.24 -16.10
C PRO A 4 6.91 -14.27 -14.58
N ILE A 5 6.19 -13.31 -13.97
CA ILE A 5 5.97 -13.24 -12.53
C ILE A 5 5.13 -14.44 -12.05
N SER A 6 4.03 -14.71 -12.75
CA SER A 6 3.16 -15.86 -12.45
C SER A 6 3.93 -17.18 -12.54
N ASN A 7 4.78 -17.32 -13.57
CA ASN A 7 5.58 -18.54 -13.75
C ASN A 7 6.64 -18.66 -12.63
N ALA A 8 7.30 -17.58 -12.23
CA ALA A 8 8.23 -17.60 -11.11
C ALA A 8 7.54 -18.09 -9.82
N ILE A 9 6.38 -17.51 -9.50
CA ILE A 9 5.59 -17.90 -8.32
C ILE A 9 5.19 -19.39 -8.38
N LYS A 10 4.70 -19.88 -9.53
CA LYS A 10 4.33 -21.29 -9.72
C LYS A 10 5.50 -22.26 -9.48
N HIS A 11 6.72 -21.82 -9.73
CA HIS A 11 7.93 -22.61 -9.49
C HIS A 11 8.57 -22.36 -8.12
N GLY A 12 7.86 -21.70 -7.20
CA GLY A 12 8.35 -21.45 -5.83
C GLY A 12 9.44 -20.36 -5.74
N LEU A 13 9.59 -19.56 -6.77
CA LEU A 13 10.52 -18.43 -6.77
C LEU A 13 9.83 -17.17 -6.22
N ILE A 14 10.60 -16.29 -5.63
CA ILE A 14 10.15 -14.98 -5.16
C ILE A 14 10.57 -13.93 -6.20
N PRO A 15 9.63 -13.38 -7.01
CA PRO A 15 9.97 -12.34 -7.97
C PRO A 15 10.36 -11.06 -7.23
N LEU A 16 11.48 -10.45 -7.61
CA LEU A 16 11.92 -9.14 -7.14
C LEU A 16 11.69 -8.11 -8.24
N LEU A 17 10.91 -7.08 -7.93
CA LEU A 17 10.62 -5.96 -8.81
C LEU A 17 10.91 -4.64 -8.09
N HIS A 18 11.14 -3.59 -8.86
CA HIS A 18 11.31 -2.24 -8.33
C HIS A 18 10.63 -1.22 -9.24
N GLY A 19 10.28 -0.06 -8.68
CA GLY A 19 9.86 1.09 -9.48
C GLY A 19 11.03 1.63 -10.29
N ASP A 20 10.74 2.20 -11.46
CA ASP A 20 11.74 2.75 -12.36
C ASP A 20 11.12 3.80 -13.28
N VAL A 21 11.97 4.40 -14.11
CA VAL A 21 11.55 5.27 -15.22
C VAL A 21 10.95 4.41 -16.35
N ALA A 22 9.85 4.87 -16.91
CA ALA A 22 9.21 4.24 -18.05
C ALA A 22 8.96 5.26 -19.17
N PHE A 23 8.95 4.78 -20.42
CA PHE A 23 8.53 5.61 -21.54
C PHE A 23 7.00 5.75 -21.55
N ASP A 24 6.55 6.98 -21.74
CA ASP A 24 5.15 7.32 -21.93
C ASP A 24 4.95 7.98 -23.28
N LYS A 25 3.92 7.56 -24.01
CA LYS A 25 3.67 8.04 -25.37
C LYS A 25 3.19 9.50 -25.43
N THR A 26 2.66 10.02 -24.35
CA THR A 26 2.06 11.36 -24.26
C THR A 26 3.05 12.37 -23.69
N ILE A 27 3.74 12.02 -22.62
CA ILE A 27 4.63 12.93 -21.88
C ILE A 27 6.12 12.58 -22.04
N GLY A 28 6.44 11.56 -22.85
CA GLY A 28 7.80 11.14 -23.17
C GLY A 28 8.40 10.19 -22.13
N GLY A 29 8.29 10.50 -20.85
CA GLY A 29 8.79 9.67 -19.75
C GLY A 29 8.01 9.91 -18.47
N THR A 30 7.95 8.89 -17.63
CA THR A 30 7.28 8.92 -16.33
C THR A 30 8.02 8.05 -15.33
N ILE A 31 7.69 8.20 -14.05
CA ILE A 31 8.15 7.32 -12.97
C ILE A 31 7.01 6.37 -12.63
N ILE A 32 7.31 5.09 -12.60
CA ILE A 32 6.39 4.05 -12.11
C ILE A 32 6.82 3.69 -10.69
N SER A 33 6.00 3.98 -9.70
CA SER A 33 6.27 3.63 -8.30
C SER A 33 6.05 2.13 -8.05
N THR A 34 6.65 1.62 -6.98
CA THR A 34 6.42 0.23 -6.55
C THR A 34 4.95 -0.01 -6.21
N GLU A 35 4.27 0.97 -5.65
CA GLU A 35 2.83 0.90 -5.33
C GLU A 35 1.97 0.75 -6.59
N MET A 36 2.31 1.48 -7.66
CA MET A 36 1.64 1.33 -8.97
C MET A 36 1.86 -0.07 -9.55
N ILE A 37 3.07 -0.63 -9.41
CA ILE A 37 3.37 -2.00 -9.85
C ILE A 37 2.53 -3.00 -9.05
N LEU A 38 2.44 -2.84 -7.73
CA LEU A 38 1.63 -3.71 -6.86
C LEU A 38 0.14 -3.65 -7.24
N SER A 39 -0.42 -2.47 -7.47
CA SER A 39 -1.81 -2.30 -7.91
C SER A 39 -2.07 -2.96 -9.26
N PHE A 40 -1.16 -2.79 -10.21
CA PHE A 40 -1.24 -3.45 -11.52
C PHE A 40 -1.21 -4.98 -11.40
N LEU A 41 -0.31 -5.51 -10.57
CA LEU A 41 -0.20 -6.95 -10.36
C LEU A 41 -1.40 -7.52 -9.61
N ALA A 42 -1.93 -6.80 -8.63
CA ALA A 42 -3.09 -7.22 -7.84
C ALA A 42 -4.34 -7.46 -8.70
N HIS A 43 -4.46 -6.79 -9.83
CA HIS A 43 -5.56 -7.01 -10.78
C HIS A 43 -5.51 -8.40 -11.42
N SER A 44 -4.32 -8.91 -11.71
CA SER A 44 -4.15 -10.23 -12.37
C SER A 44 -3.74 -11.34 -11.41
N LEU A 45 -3.13 -10.99 -10.28
CA LEU A 45 -2.62 -11.87 -9.24
C LEU A 45 -3.12 -11.35 -7.87
N PRO A 46 -4.42 -11.51 -7.55
CA PRO A 46 -5.01 -10.93 -6.36
C PRO A 46 -4.29 -11.36 -5.07
N PRO A 47 -3.69 -10.44 -4.30
CA PRO A 47 -3.03 -10.76 -3.05
C PRO A 47 -4.05 -10.90 -1.91
N LYS A 48 -3.68 -11.61 -0.84
CA LYS A 48 -4.39 -11.52 0.44
C LYS A 48 -3.93 -10.32 1.26
N LYS A 49 -2.62 -10.01 1.19
CA LYS A 49 -1.99 -8.90 1.91
C LYS A 49 -1.01 -8.18 1.00
N VAL A 50 -0.93 -6.87 1.17
CA VAL A 50 0.12 -6.00 0.65
C VAL A 50 0.82 -5.37 1.84
N LEU A 51 2.12 -5.55 1.97
CA LEU A 51 2.92 -5.06 3.09
C LEU A 51 3.82 -3.92 2.60
N LEU A 52 3.61 -2.72 3.14
CA LEU A 52 4.44 -1.54 2.87
C LEU A 52 5.34 -1.28 4.09
N ALA A 53 6.48 -1.92 4.08
CA ALA A 53 7.50 -1.80 5.12
C ALA A 53 8.41 -0.60 4.83
N GLY A 54 8.47 0.34 5.74
CA GLY A 54 9.27 1.57 5.62
C GLY A 54 9.86 2.01 6.95
N ILE A 55 10.26 3.28 7.04
CA ILE A 55 10.73 3.90 8.27
C ILE A 55 9.58 4.51 9.10
N ALA A 56 8.49 4.91 8.43
CA ALA A 56 7.34 5.48 9.11
C ALA A 56 6.59 4.43 9.92
N PRO A 57 6.16 4.73 11.16
CA PRO A 57 5.45 3.78 12.02
C PRO A 57 4.06 3.42 11.49
N GLY A 58 3.55 4.16 10.52
CA GLY A 58 2.24 4.04 9.90
C GLY A 58 1.81 5.41 9.36
N VAL A 59 0.53 5.57 9.10
CA VAL A 59 -0.07 6.86 8.73
C VAL A 59 -0.36 7.64 10.00
N LEU A 60 0.21 8.84 10.14
CA LEU A 60 0.02 9.70 11.32
C LEU A 60 -1.21 10.60 11.13
N LYS A 61 -1.91 10.87 12.23
CA LYS A 61 -3.02 11.85 12.26
C LYS A 61 -2.54 13.26 11.94
N GLU A 62 -1.37 13.61 12.47
CA GLU A 62 -0.68 14.88 12.27
C GLU A 62 0.81 14.57 12.11
N HIS A 63 1.45 15.18 11.13
CA HIS A 63 2.88 14.98 10.89
C HIS A 63 3.67 16.17 11.50
N PRO A 64 4.84 15.93 12.16
CA PRO A 64 5.53 14.64 12.36
C PRO A 64 5.13 13.86 13.63
N ASP A 65 4.43 14.47 14.58
CA ASP A 65 4.34 13.99 15.98
C ASP A 65 2.98 13.40 16.36
N GLY A 66 2.11 13.20 15.37
CA GLY A 66 0.77 12.63 15.57
C GLY A 66 0.77 11.13 15.91
N SER A 67 -0.32 10.68 16.55
CA SER A 67 -0.53 9.25 16.76
C SER A 67 -0.80 8.52 15.44
N VAL A 68 -0.36 7.26 15.34
CA VAL A 68 -0.65 6.40 14.21
C VAL A 68 -2.15 6.14 14.10
N ILE A 69 -2.68 6.21 12.89
CA ILE A 69 -4.04 5.82 12.57
C ILE A 69 -4.06 4.31 12.38
N PRO A 70 -4.77 3.55 13.25
CA PRO A 70 -4.68 2.09 13.19
C PRO A 70 -5.37 1.49 11.96
N GLU A 71 -6.42 2.15 11.46
CA GLU A 71 -7.20 1.66 10.33
C GLU A 71 -7.71 2.78 9.45
N ILE A 72 -7.65 2.57 8.13
CA ILE A 72 -8.19 3.46 7.10
C ILE A 72 -9.06 2.63 6.16
N THR A 73 -10.28 3.12 5.91
CA THR A 73 -11.20 2.60 4.88
C THR A 73 -11.56 3.72 3.91
N PRO A 74 -12.16 3.43 2.75
CA PRO A 74 -12.66 4.46 1.84
C PRO A 74 -13.58 5.47 2.54
N THR A 75 -14.49 5.00 3.38
CA THR A 75 -15.41 5.87 4.14
C THR A 75 -14.68 6.75 5.15
N THR A 76 -13.77 6.19 5.95
CA THR A 76 -13.02 6.97 6.94
C THR A 76 -12.07 7.96 6.27
N PHE A 77 -11.43 7.59 5.17
CA PHE A 77 -10.57 8.48 4.41
C PHE A 77 -11.33 9.68 3.84
N ALA A 78 -12.52 9.48 3.29
CA ALA A 78 -13.34 10.55 2.75
C ALA A 78 -13.89 11.51 3.83
N SER A 79 -14.10 11.01 5.06
CA SER A 79 -14.69 11.79 6.16
C SER A 79 -13.67 12.60 6.97
N HIS A 80 -12.38 12.31 6.87
CA HIS A 80 -11.34 12.96 7.67
C HIS A 80 -10.51 13.97 6.84
N THR A 81 -10.74 15.26 7.08
CA THR A 81 -9.90 16.34 6.53
C THR A 81 -8.44 16.27 7.02
N ALA A 82 -8.16 15.57 8.14
CA ALA A 82 -6.82 15.36 8.68
C ALA A 82 -5.88 14.63 7.68
N TYR A 83 -6.42 13.84 6.75
CA TYR A 83 -5.61 13.19 5.71
C TYR A 83 -5.08 14.16 4.64
N THR A 84 -5.57 15.39 4.59
CA THR A 84 -5.06 16.42 3.65
C THR A 84 -3.73 17.01 4.09
N SER A 85 -3.37 16.89 5.37
CA SER A 85 -2.10 17.37 5.95
C SER A 85 -0.99 16.31 6.00
N ILE A 86 -1.21 15.13 5.39
CA ILE A 86 -0.17 14.10 5.29
C ILE A 86 0.92 14.60 4.35
N SER A 87 1.97 15.12 4.97
CA SER A 87 3.25 15.62 4.49
C SER A 87 3.32 16.18 3.06
N ASP A 88 3.48 17.49 2.96
CA ASP A 88 4.03 18.20 1.80
C ASP A 88 5.57 18.05 1.69
N ALA A 89 6.15 16.97 2.26
CA ALA A 89 7.56 16.70 2.03
C ALA A 89 7.78 16.49 0.52
N PRO A 90 8.80 17.10 -0.08
CA PRO A 90 9.09 16.95 -1.49
C PRO A 90 9.52 15.50 -1.79
N ASP A 91 8.57 14.65 -2.01
CA ASP A 91 8.76 13.27 -2.46
C ASP A 91 8.26 13.19 -3.90
N VAL A 92 9.17 12.90 -4.82
CA VAL A 92 8.87 12.75 -6.27
C VAL A 92 7.85 11.64 -6.55
N THR A 93 7.54 10.78 -5.58
CA THR A 93 6.56 9.70 -5.66
C THR A 93 5.21 10.04 -5.01
N GLY A 94 5.02 11.29 -4.51
CA GLY A 94 3.76 11.77 -3.93
C GLY A 94 3.56 11.46 -2.45
N GLY A 95 4.57 10.94 -1.76
CA GLY A 95 4.59 10.75 -0.31
C GLY A 95 3.55 9.77 0.25
N MET A 96 3.31 9.86 1.55
CA MET A 96 2.38 8.96 2.27
C MET A 96 0.94 9.07 1.74
N LYS A 97 0.50 10.25 1.34
CA LYS A 97 -0.85 10.46 0.80
C LYS A 97 -1.09 9.67 -0.48
N ALA A 98 -0.12 9.67 -1.40
CA ALA A 98 -0.21 8.90 -2.64
C ALA A 98 -0.21 7.40 -2.36
N LYS A 99 0.63 6.92 -1.42
CA LYS A 99 0.65 5.51 -0.99
C LYS A 99 -0.72 5.08 -0.44
N VAL A 100 -1.31 5.88 0.45
CA VAL A 100 -2.65 5.60 1.01
C VAL A 100 -3.71 5.57 -0.08
N ALA A 101 -3.71 6.56 -0.98
CA ALA A 101 -4.69 6.62 -2.07
C ALA A 101 -4.58 5.40 -3.01
N GLU A 102 -3.36 5.00 -3.35
CA GLU A 102 -3.12 3.82 -4.20
C GLU A 102 -3.58 2.54 -3.51
N MET A 103 -3.29 2.37 -2.21
CA MET A 103 -3.73 1.20 -1.45
C MET A 103 -5.25 1.17 -1.24
N LEU A 104 -5.89 2.32 -1.07
CA LEU A 104 -7.36 2.41 -1.05
C LEU A 104 -7.97 1.96 -2.37
N SER A 105 -7.41 2.42 -3.49
CA SER A 105 -7.82 1.96 -4.82
C SER A 105 -7.65 0.44 -4.98
N LEU A 106 -6.51 -0.10 -4.53
CA LEU A 106 -6.23 -1.53 -4.58
C LEU A 106 -7.28 -2.33 -3.80
N VAL A 107 -7.56 -1.98 -2.55
CA VAL A 107 -8.52 -2.73 -1.72
C VAL A 107 -9.97 -2.55 -2.18
N GLN A 108 -10.33 -1.43 -2.82
CA GLN A 108 -11.64 -1.28 -3.45
C GLN A 108 -11.82 -2.23 -4.65
N ASN A 109 -10.78 -2.40 -5.45
CA ASN A 109 -10.77 -3.30 -6.61
C ASN A 109 -10.56 -4.77 -6.22
N THR A 110 -9.99 -5.03 -5.05
CA THR A 110 -9.71 -6.37 -4.51
C THR A 110 -10.16 -6.43 -3.05
N PRO A 111 -11.47 -6.48 -2.75
CA PRO A 111 -12.00 -6.30 -1.39
C PRO A 111 -11.55 -7.37 -0.38
N ALA A 112 -11.09 -8.53 -0.84
CA ALA A 112 -10.50 -9.58 0.01
C ALA A 112 -9.06 -9.27 0.46
N ALA A 113 -8.40 -8.26 -0.15
CA ALA A 113 -7.06 -7.85 0.19
C ALA A 113 -7.06 -6.82 1.32
N THR A 114 -5.96 -6.80 2.08
CA THR A 114 -5.62 -5.72 3.02
C THR A 114 -4.26 -5.17 2.67
N ALA A 115 -4.04 -3.86 2.89
CA ALA A 115 -2.71 -3.28 2.86
C ALA A 115 -2.29 -2.88 4.27
N HIS A 116 -1.00 -3.05 4.61
CA HIS A 116 -0.46 -2.74 5.93
C HIS A 116 0.78 -1.87 5.77
N ILE A 117 0.73 -0.64 6.30
CA ILE A 117 1.84 0.31 6.34
C ILE A 117 2.43 0.29 7.74
N PHE A 118 3.72 -0.03 7.88
CA PHE A 118 4.38 -0.17 9.18
C PHE A 118 5.88 0.10 9.09
N SER A 119 6.53 0.31 10.24
CA SER A 119 7.99 0.45 10.31
C SER A 119 8.68 -0.90 10.30
N ALA A 120 9.66 -1.05 9.41
CA ALA A 120 10.55 -2.20 9.36
C ALA A 120 11.84 -2.03 10.20
N GLU A 121 12.00 -0.90 10.91
CA GLU A 121 13.19 -0.63 11.74
C GLU A 121 13.24 -1.52 12.99
N THR A 122 12.09 -2.01 13.44
CA THR A 122 12.04 -2.95 14.57
C THR A 122 12.42 -4.35 14.10
N GLU A 123 13.37 -4.98 14.78
CA GLU A 123 13.80 -6.34 14.48
C GLU A 123 12.61 -7.31 14.46
N GLY A 124 12.54 -8.12 13.41
CA GLY A 124 11.47 -9.11 13.22
C GLY A 124 10.11 -8.54 12.81
N ALA A 125 9.93 -7.22 12.66
CA ALA A 125 8.65 -6.61 12.28
C ALA A 125 8.11 -7.17 10.96
N LEU A 126 8.96 -7.33 9.94
CA LEU A 126 8.55 -7.89 8.65
C LEU A 126 8.08 -9.35 8.78
N ALA A 127 8.77 -10.17 9.56
CA ALA A 127 8.36 -11.55 9.80
C ALA A 127 6.98 -11.60 10.48
N ARG A 128 6.78 -10.81 11.54
CA ARG A 128 5.48 -10.70 12.22
C ARG A 128 4.37 -10.18 11.31
N ALA A 129 4.67 -9.24 10.41
CA ALA A 129 3.68 -8.75 9.44
C ALA A 129 3.27 -9.85 8.44
N ILE A 130 4.21 -10.65 7.97
CA ILE A 130 3.95 -11.81 7.10
C ILE A 130 3.06 -12.83 7.85
N ASP A 131 3.42 -13.18 9.08
CA ASP A 131 2.67 -14.13 9.91
C ASP A 131 1.32 -13.57 10.41
N GLY A 132 1.13 -12.25 10.34
CA GLY A 132 -0.10 -11.57 10.79
C GLY A 132 -0.14 -11.32 12.29
N THR A 133 1.00 -11.39 12.98
CA THR A 133 1.14 -11.08 14.40
C THR A 133 1.64 -9.65 14.66
N GLU A 134 2.01 -8.90 13.62
CA GLU A 134 2.33 -7.48 13.74
C GLU A 134 1.07 -6.67 13.99
N SER A 135 1.06 -5.93 15.11
CA SER A 135 -0.09 -5.14 15.57
C SER A 135 0.14 -3.63 15.43
N THR A 136 1.35 -3.20 15.04
CA THR A 136 1.68 -1.78 14.87
C THR A 136 1.47 -1.35 13.42
N GLY A 137 1.25 -0.05 13.20
CA GLY A 137 1.07 0.50 11.88
C GLY A 137 -0.37 0.80 11.51
N THR A 138 -0.61 0.96 10.22
CA THR A 138 -1.92 1.30 9.64
C THR A 138 -2.40 0.20 8.72
N ILE A 139 -3.57 -0.34 8.99
CA ILE A 139 -4.26 -1.29 8.11
C ILE A 139 -5.20 -0.51 7.19
N ILE A 140 -5.11 -0.77 5.89
CA ILE A 140 -6.04 -0.25 4.87
C ILE A 140 -6.85 -1.41 4.34
N ARG A 141 -8.17 -1.28 4.36
CA ARG A 141 -9.09 -2.31 3.87
C ARG A 141 -10.35 -1.72 3.24
N ALA A 142 -11.07 -2.50 2.47
CA ALA A 142 -12.38 -2.11 1.96
C ALA A 142 -13.37 -1.90 3.12
N ASP A 143 -14.37 -1.04 2.90
CA ASP A 143 -15.49 -0.93 3.84
C ASP A 143 -16.19 -2.29 3.95
N HIS A 144 -16.57 -2.66 5.19
CA HIS A 144 -17.43 -3.83 5.36
C HIS A 144 -18.74 -3.60 4.64
N GLN A 145 -19.05 -4.42 3.65
CA GLN A 145 -20.40 -4.48 3.14
C GLN A 145 -21.29 -4.85 4.34
N LYS A 146 -22.18 -3.93 4.75
CA LYS A 146 -23.29 -4.30 5.61
C LYS A 146 -24.04 -5.38 4.85
N THR A 147 -23.96 -6.62 5.32
CA THR A 147 -24.85 -7.68 4.84
C THR A 147 -26.24 -7.15 5.06
N ALA A 148 -26.96 -6.85 3.99
CA ALA A 148 -28.37 -6.49 4.08
C ALA A 148 -29.06 -7.70 4.71
N VAL A 149 -29.62 -7.48 5.91
CA VAL A 149 -30.51 -8.44 6.60
C VAL A 149 -31.86 -8.36 5.93
#